data_ace977c1f4b8ad5f8484304b03fc6479
#
_entry.id   ace977c1f4b8ad5f8484304b03fc6479
#
_cell.length_a   1.000
_cell.length_b   1.000
_cell.length_c   1.000
_cell.angle_alpha   90.00
_cell.angle_beta   90.00
_cell.angle_gamma   90.00
#
_symmetry.space_group_name_H-M   'P 1'
#
loop_
_entity.id
_entity.type
_entity.pdbx_description
1 polymer ?
#
loop_
_entity_poly.entity_id
_entity_poly.type
_entity_poly.pdbx_seq_one_letter_code
_entity_poly.pdbx_strand_id
1 'polypeptide(L)'
;CYSVKSNSNLAVLNLLGKLGSGFDIVSGGELLRVLAAGGSPRKVIFSGVGKSREEMQLALSHGILCFNVESIPELHRLNAVAAEMGKKAAVSLRVNPNVDAKTHPYISTGLKDNKFGIAYEDTLTTYRVAAALPNINVVGIDCHIGSQLLDDAPLLEAVDKLIEPVSYTHLRAHETGRN
;
A
#
# COMPACT_ATOMS: atom_id res chain seq x y z
N CYS A 1 -10.27 -4.92 2.93
CA CYS A 1 -9.20 -5.82 3.41
C CYS A 1 -9.16 -5.82 4.93
N TYR A 2 -8.97 -7.00 5.51
CA TYR A 2 -8.79 -7.17 6.95
C TYR A 2 -7.33 -6.99 7.34
N SER A 3 -7.05 -6.18 8.36
CA SER A 3 -5.69 -5.97 8.87
C SER A 3 -5.27 -7.13 9.76
N VAL A 4 -4.37 -7.98 9.26
CA VAL A 4 -3.96 -9.25 9.91
C VAL A 4 -3.28 -9.02 11.25
N LYS A 5 -2.57 -7.88 11.41
CA LYS A 5 -1.93 -7.50 12.69
C LYS A 5 -2.90 -7.39 13.87
N SER A 6 -4.21 -7.17 13.61
CA SER A 6 -5.22 -7.07 14.66
C SER A 6 -5.49 -8.43 15.31
N ASN A 7 -5.60 -9.49 14.51
CA ASN A 7 -5.71 -10.86 14.98
C ASN A 7 -5.34 -11.84 13.85
N SER A 8 -4.20 -12.48 13.97
CA SER A 8 -3.68 -13.43 12.98
C SER A 8 -4.08 -14.89 13.23
N ASN A 9 -5.12 -15.17 14.02
CA ASN A 9 -5.63 -16.52 14.26
C ASN A 9 -6.13 -17.12 12.94
N LEU A 10 -5.69 -18.35 12.63
CA LEU A 10 -5.99 -19.02 11.35
C LEU A 10 -7.49 -19.25 11.13
N ALA A 11 -8.27 -19.54 12.19
CA ALA A 11 -9.71 -19.73 12.06
C ALA A 11 -10.43 -18.43 11.71
N VAL A 12 -9.99 -17.30 12.29
CA VAL A 12 -10.52 -15.96 11.97
C VAL A 12 -10.20 -15.61 10.51
N LEU A 13 -8.94 -15.79 10.09
CA LEU A 13 -8.53 -15.53 8.70
C LEU A 13 -9.29 -16.41 7.71
N ASN A 14 -9.48 -17.71 8.02
CA ASN A 14 -10.24 -18.64 7.19
C ASN A 14 -11.70 -18.19 7.05
N LEU A 15 -12.36 -17.81 8.16
CA LEU A 15 -13.73 -17.31 8.13
C LEU A 15 -13.86 -16.07 7.26
N LEU A 16 -12.99 -15.08 7.46
CA LEU A 16 -12.99 -13.84 6.69
C LEU A 16 -12.70 -14.09 5.21
N GLY A 17 -11.76 -14.97 4.89
CA GLY A 17 -11.45 -15.37 3.52
C GLY A 17 -12.67 -16.01 2.81
N LYS A 18 -13.40 -16.89 3.50
CA LYS A 18 -14.65 -17.49 2.99
C LYS A 18 -15.77 -16.47 2.75
N LEU A 19 -15.80 -15.39 3.55
CA LEU A 19 -16.71 -14.27 3.37
C LEU A 19 -16.26 -13.29 2.28
N GLY A 20 -15.14 -13.57 1.60
CA GLY A 20 -14.65 -12.79 0.46
C GLY A 20 -13.68 -11.66 0.81
N SER A 21 -13.25 -11.53 2.07
CA SER A 21 -12.31 -10.51 2.49
C SER A 21 -10.97 -10.60 1.74
N GLY A 22 -10.35 -9.44 1.47
CA GLY A 22 -8.92 -9.32 1.27
C GLY A 22 -8.19 -9.17 2.60
N PHE A 23 -6.86 -9.11 2.54
CA PHE A 23 -6.02 -9.04 3.73
C PHE A 23 -4.93 -7.98 3.56
N ASP A 24 -4.76 -7.16 4.59
CA ASP A 24 -3.65 -6.22 4.71
C ASP A 24 -2.64 -6.81 5.70
N ILE A 25 -1.41 -7.03 5.23
CA ILE A 25 -0.32 -7.65 5.98
C ILE A 25 0.84 -6.67 6.16
N VAL A 26 1.63 -6.89 7.19
CA VAL A 26 2.84 -6.08 7.47
C VAL A 26 4.11 -6.93 7.62
N SER A 27 4.02 -8.24 7.35
CA SER A 27 5.18 -9.15 7.37
C SER A 27 4.97 -10.39 6.49
N GLY A 28 6.07 -11.04 6.13
CA GLY A 28 6.03 -12.34 5.44
C GLY A 28 5.39 -13.44 6.30
N GLY A 29 5.55 -13.38 7.62
CA GLY A 29 4.88 -14.30 8.54
C GLY A 29 3.35 -14.19 8.49
N GLU A 30 2.82 -12.97 8.37
CA GLU A 30 1.39 -12.76 8.17
C GLU A 30 0.92 -13.28 6.82
N LEU A 31 1.72 -13.10 5.74
CA LEU A 31 1.42 -13.68 4.44
C LEU A 31 1.27 -15.21 4.54
N LEU A 32 2.22 -15.88 5.17
CA LEU A 32 2.17 -17.34 5.34
C LEU A 32 0.93 -17.78 6.14
N ARG A 33 0.51 -17.01 7.14
CA ARG A 33 -0.71 -17.29 7.90
C ARG A 33 -1.96 -17.14 7.05
N VAL A 34 -2.05 -16.09 6.23
CA VAL A 34 -3.17 -15.90 5.28
C VAL A 34 -3.26 -17.07 4.31
N LEU A 35 -2.13 -17.50 3.74
CA LEU A 35 -2.08 -18.62 2.82
C LEU A 35 -2.48 -19.94 3.51
N ALA A 36 -1.95 -20.21 4.70
CA ALA A 36 -2.30 -21.39 5.50
C ALA A 36 -3.80 -21.43 5.89
N ALA A 37 -4.41 -20.27 6.05
CA ALA A 37 -5.85 -20.13 6.29
C ALA A 37 -6.70 -20.28 5.01
N GLY A 38 -6.10 -20.47 3.84
CA GLY A 38 -6.80 -20.58 2.55
C GLY A 38 -7.17 -19.23 1.92
N GLY A 39 -6.58 -18.13 2.40
CA GLY A 39 -6.77 -16.82 1.81
C GLY A 39 -6.10 -16.70 0.43
N SER A 40 -6.75 -15.97 -0.49
CA SER A 40 -6.21 -15.75 -1.83
C SER A 40 -5.07 -14.72 -1.81
N PRO A 41 -3.86 -15.05 -2.30
CA PRO A 41 -2.79 -14.07 -2.39
C PRO A 41 -3.15 -12.89 -3.28
N ARG A 42 -3.97 -13.08 -4.31
CA ARG A 42 -4.46 -12.00 -5.19
C ARG A 42 -5.35 -10.96 -4.49
N LYS A 43 -5.69 -11.19 -3.23
CA LYS A 43 -6.44 -10.27 -2.36
C LYS A 43 -5.59 -9.80 -1.18
N VAL A 44 -4.27 -9.94 -1.25
CA VAL A 44 -3.34 -9.50 -0.20
C VAL A 44 -2.66 -8.21 -0.62
N ILE A 45 -2.66 -7.24 0.28
CA ILE A 45 -1.91 -5.98 0.21
C ILE A 45 -0.79 -6.05 1.24
N PHE A 46 0.43 -5.68 0.87
CA PHE A 46 1.57 -5.69 1.79
C PHE A 46 1.96 -4.26 2.16
N SER A 47 1.59 -3.85 3.37
CA SER A 47 1.87 -2.54 3.97
C SER A 47 3.09 -2.58 4.91
N GLY A 48 3.45 -1.43 5.50
CA GLY A 48 4.51 -1.33 6.50
C GLY A 48 5.86 -0.88 5.93
N VAL A 49 6.64 -0.20 6.80
CA VAL A 49 7.92 0.45 6.44
C VAL A 49 9.14 -0.48 6.43
N GLY A 50 9.01 -1.68 6.99
CA GLY A 50 10.13 -2.59 7.27
C GLY A 50 10.21 -3.82 6.36
N LYS A 51 9.62 -3.80 5.16
CA LYS A 51 9.65 -4.95 4.24
C LYS A 51 11.08 -5.33 3.87
N SER A 52 11.50 -6.55 4.23
CA SER A 52 12.80 -7.08 3.84
C SER A 52 12.81 -7.56 2.40
N ARG A 53 14.02 -7.81 1.85
CA ARG A 53 14.15 -8.36 0.49
C ARG A 53 13.51 -9.74 0.37
N GLU A 54 13.70 -10.58 1.37
CA GLU A 54 13.16 -11.95 1.45
C GLU A 54 11.64 -11.93 1.50
N GLU A 55 11.06 -11.00 2.25
CA GLU A 55 9.61 -10.82 2.32
C GLU A 55 9.03 -10.28 1.00
N MET A 56 9.74 -9.37 0.32
CA MET A 56 9.37 -8.92 -1.02
C MET A 56 9.42 -10.08 -2.03
N GLN A 57 10.48 -10.91 -1.99
CA GLN A 57 10.60 -12.11 -2.84
C GLN A 57 9.46 -13.11 -2.57
N LEU A 58 9.18 -13.38 -1.29
CA LEU A 58 8.08 -14.26 -0.90
C LEU A 58 6.74 -13.77 -1.45
N ALA A 59 6.43 -12.49 -1.25
CA ALA A 59 5.18 -11.89 -1.71
C ALA A 59 5.06 -11.89 -3.24
N LEU A 60 6.14 -11.53 -3.96
CA LEU A 60 6.20 -11.60 -5.43
C LEU A 60 6.07 -13.02 -5.94
N SER A 61 6.62 -14.04 -5.25
CA SER A 61 6.49 -15.44 -5.66
C SER A 61 5.05 -15.91 -5.63
N HIS A 62 4.28 -15.46 -4.65
CA HIS A 62 2.85 -15.78 -4.48
C HIS A 62 1.91 -14.91 -5.32
N GLY A 63 2.40 -13.83 -5.93
CA GLY A 63 1.59 -12.94 -6.77
C GLY A 63 0.51 -12.21 -5.97
N ILE A 64 0.90 -11.53 -4.91
CA ILE A 64 -0.03 -10.70 -4.12
C ILE A 64 -0.66 -9.59 -4.96
N LEU A 65 -1.72 -8.95 -4.45
CA LEU A 65 -2.42 -7.87 -5.15
C LEU A 65 -1.50 -6.68 -5.39
N CYS A 66 -0.90 -6.13 -4.35
CA CYS A 66 0.07 -5.04 -4.47
C CYS A 66 0.88 -4.84 -3.18
N PHE A 67 1.94 -4.04 -3.31
CA PHE A 67 2.71 -3.49 -2.20
C PHE A 67 2.32 -2.03 -1.98
N ASN A 68 1.97 -1.66 -0.75
CA ASN A 68 1.88 -0.26 -0.35
C ASN A 68 3.30 0.23 -0.04
N VAL A 69 3.85 1.04 -0.94
CA VAL A 69 5.22 1.56 -0.85
C VAL A 69 5.22 2.88 -0.10
N GLU A 70 6.09 3.00 0.89
CA GLU A 70 6.12 4.12 1.83
C GLU A 70 7.31 5.08 1.64
N SER A 71 8.25 4.74 0.72
CA SER A 71 9.42 5.58 0.44
C SER A 71 10.06 5.29 -0.92
N ILE A 72 10.77 6.27 -1.46
CA ILE A 72 11.54 6.11 -2.71
C ILE A 72 12.63 5.01 -2.59
N PRO A 73 13.42 4.92 -1.49
CA PRO A 73 14.37 3.82 -1.34
C PRO A 73 13.72 2.43 -1.34
N GLU A 74 12.54 2.28 -0.73
CA GLU A 74 11.77 1.04 -0.78
C GLU A 74 11.35 0.71 -2.21
N LEU A 75 10.86 1.69 -2.96
CA LEU A 75 10.45 1.54 -4.35
C LEU A 75 11.60 1.03 -5.22
N HIS A 76 12.80 1.61 -5.09
CA HIS A 76 13.99 1.14 -5.81
C HIS A 76 14.39 -0.28 -5.40
N ARG A 77 14.33 -0.61 -4.11
CA ARG A 77 14.60 -1.96 -3.61
C ARG A 77 13.64 -2.98 -4.21
N LEU A 78 12.34 -2.66 -4.21
CA LEU A 78 11.31 -3.53 -4.78
C LEU A 78 11.51 -3.73 -6.29
N ASN A 79 11.86 -2.66 -7.02
CA ASN A 79 12.20 -2.76 -8.45
C ASN A 79 13.37 -3.71 -8.69
N ALA A 80 14.44 -3.63 -7.89
CA ALA A 80 15.59 -4.52 -8.01
C ALA A 80 15.22 -5.99 -7.72
N VAL A 81 14.45 -6.24 -6.65
CA VAL A 81 13.96 -7.59 -6.30
C VAL A 81 13.08 -8.16 -7.41
N ALA A 82 12.16 -7.35 -7.96
CA ALA A 82 11.30 -7.76 -9.06
C ALA A 82 12.10 -8.10 -10.33
N ALA A 83 13.14 -7.29 -10.64
CA ALA A 83 14.05 -7.54 -11.76
C ALA A 83 14.78 -8.89 -11.63
N GLU A 84 15.35 -9.17 -10.45
CA GLU A 84 16.05 -10.45 -10.17
C GLU A 84 15.13 -11.67 -10.34
N MET A 85 13.83 -11.49 -10.06
CA MET A 85 12.83 -12.54 -10.20
C MET A 85 12.19 -12.61 -11.60
N GLY A 86 12.55 -11.71 -12.52
CA GLY A 86 11.93 -11.61 -13.84
C GLY A 86 10.44 -11.25 -13.77
N LYS A 87 10.02 -10.48 -12.75
CA LYS A 87 8.62 -10.11 -12.47
C LYS A 87 8.43 -8.59 -12.52
N LYS A 88 7.16 -8.19 -12.54
CA LYS A 88 6.74 -6.82 -12.25
C LYS A 88 5.99 -6.79 -10.92
N ALA A 89 6.34 -5.83 -10.06
CA ALA A 89 5.67 -5.61 -8.78
C ALA A 89 4.53 -4.61 -8.97
N ALA A 90 3.30 -5.01 -8.63
CA ALA A 90 2.19 -4.08 -8.52
C ALA A 90 2.38 -3.24 -7.24
N VAL A 91 2.31 -1.91 -7.37
CA VAL A 91 2.51 -0.99 -6.24
C VAL A 91 1.39 0.03 -6.13
N SER A 92 1.05 0.34 -4.90
CA SER A 92 0.28 1.50 -4.50
C SER A 92 1.21 2.41 -3.68
N LEU A 93 1.21 3.70 -3.95
CA LEU A 93 2.03 4.63 -3.19
C LEU A 93 1.26 5.09 -1.96
N ARG A 94 1.82 4.85 -0.76
CA ARG A 94 1.23 5.36 0.48
C ARG A 94 1.63 6.80 0.69
N VAL A 95 0.64 7.67 0.58
CA VAL A 95 0.79 9.12 0.72
C VAL A 95 0.30 9.56 2.08
N ASN A 96 1.04 10.46 2.73
CA ASN A 96 0.59 11.16 3.90
C ASN A 96 -0.21 12.41 3.46
N PRO A 97 -1.54 12.43 3.62
CA PRO A 97 -2.37 13.54 3.12
C PRO A 97 -2.30 14.79 3.99
N ASN A 98 -1.53 14.80 5.06
CA ASN A 98 -1.47 15.88 6.04
C ASN A 98 -2.86 16.28 6.57
N VAL A 99 -3.62 15.28 7.01
CA VAL A 99 -4.95 15.43 7.62
C VAL A 99 -4.87 15.11 9.11
N ASP A 100 -5.41 15.99 9.92
CA ASP A 100 -5.54 15.75 11.36
C ASP A 100 -6.76 14.87 11.66
N ALA A 101 -6.51 13.63 11.99
CA ALA A 101 -7.55 12.67 12.35
C ALA A 101 -8.21 12.95 13.71
N LYS A 102 -7.75 13.97 14.46
CA LYS A 102 -8.24 14.33 15.80
C LYS A 102 -8.24 13.14 16.77
N THR A 103 -7.35 12.20 16.56
CA THR A 103 -7.16 11.03 17.40
C THR A 103 -6.07 11.27 18.43
N HIS A 104 -5.84 10.31 19.34
CA HIS A 104 -4.78 10.43 20.32
C HIS A 104 -3.41 10.66 19.63
N PRO A 105 -2.55 11.60 20.09
CA PRO A 105 -1.29 11.96 19.42
C PRO A 105 -0.37 10.79 19.08
N TYR A 106 -0.40 9.71 19.89
CA TYR A 106 0.42 8.51 19.66
C TYR A 106 -0.08 7.59 18.54
N ILE A 107 -1.31 7.77 18.06
CA ILE A 107 -1.92 6.92 17.02
C ILE A 107 -2.27 7.68 15.74
N SER A 108 -2.12 8.99 15.73
CA SER A 108 -2.26 9.82 14.53
C SER A 108 -1.10 9.55 13.56
N THR A 109 -1.39 9.28 12.30
CA THR A 109 -0.40 9.02 11.23
C THR A 109 -0.56 9.93 10.02
N GLY A 110 -1.54 10.82 10.04
CA GLY A 110 -1.88 11.69 8.91
C GLY A 110 -1.26 13.08 8.92
N LEU A 111 -0.51 13.46 9.96
CA LEU A 111 0.11 14.77 10.06
C LEU A 111 1.49 14.82 9.39
N LYS A 112 1.92 16.02 8.99
CA LYS A 112 3.20 16.28 8.29
C LYS A 112 4.43 15.76 9.05
N ASP A 113 4.42 15.77 10.37
CA ASP A 113 5.51 15.30 11.22
C ASP A 113 5.48 13.79 11.47
N ASN A 114 4.54 13.07 10.87
CA ASN A 114 4.43 11.63 11.01
C ASN A 114 5.43 10.89 10.11
N LYS A 115 6.02 9.84 10.67
CA LYS A 115 7.14 9.07 10.09
C LYS A 115 6.75 8.14 8.92
N PHE A 116 5.48 8.08 8.53
CA PHE A 116 4.98 7.07 7.60
C PHE A 116 4.47 7.69 6.31
N GLY A 117 4.80 7.03 5.21
CA GLY A 117 4.33 7.41 3.88
C GLY A 117 5.15 8.53 3.22
N ILE A 118 4.84 8.75 1.96
CA ILE A 118 5.42 9.79 1.11
C ILE A 118 4.70 11.10 1.42
N ALA A 119 5.44 12.20 1.57
CA ALA A 119 4.84 13.50 1.79
C ALA A 119 3.91 13.87 0.62
N TYR A 120 2.81 14.55 0.91
CA TYR A 120 1.82 14.91 -0.10
C TYR A 120 2.44 15.69 -1.26
N GLU A 121 3.34 16.61 -0.94
CA GLU A 121 4.05 17.46 -1.90
C GLU A 121 4.94 16.66 -2.87
N ASP A 122 5.44 15.51 -2.41
CA ASP A 122 6.34 14.64 -3.19
C ASP A 122 5.58 13.57 -4.01
N THR A 123 4.25 13.50 -3.88
CA THR A 123 3.43 12.46 -4.48
C THR A 123 3.65 12.36 -5.99
N LEU A 124 3.47 13.46 -6.72
CA LEU A 124 3.60 13.46 -8.19
C LEU A 124 5.02 13.13 -8.65
N THR A 125 6.04 13.61 -7.95
CA THR A 125 7.43 13.29 -8.23
C THR A 125 7.68 11.80 -8.04
N THR A 126 7.17 11.21 -6.95
CA THR A 126 7.30 9.78 -6.67
C THR A 126 6.57 8.93 -7.70
N TYR A 127 5.39 9.35 -8.18
CA TYR A 127 4.70 8.67 -9.28
C TYR A 127 5.53 8.67 -10.56
N ARG A 128 6.19 9.79 -10.92
CA ARG A 128 7.08 9.85 -12.09
C ARG A 128 8.27 8.92 -11.94
N VAL A 129 8.88 8.85 -10.76
CA VAL A 129 9.95 7.89 -10.45
C VAL A 129 9.44 6.47 -10.61
N ALA A 130 8.29 6.13 -10.04
CA ALA A 130 7.69 4.80 -10.13
C ALA A 130 7.40 4.39 -11.58
N ALA A 131 6.83 5.30 -12.37
CA ALA A 131 6.51 5.07 -13.78
C ALA A 131 7.74 4.84 -14.66
N ALA A 132 8.91 5.39 -14.28
CA ALA A 132 10.15 5.18 -14.98
C ALA A 132 10.87 3.85 -14.63
N LEU A 133 10.44 3.15 -13.59
CA LEU A 133 11.06 1.90 -13.15
C LEU A 133 10.49 0.70 -13.94
N PRO A 134 11.33 -0.07 -14.65
CA PRO A 134 10.85 -1.08 -15.62
C PRO A 134 10.11 -2.26 -14.99
N ASN A 135 10.40 -2.56 -13.71
CA ASN A 135 9.81 -3.71 -13.02
C ASN A 135 8.75 -3.31 -11.98
N ILE A 136 8.27 -2.08 -12.07
CA ILE A 136 7.18 -1.54 -11.25
C ILE A 136 5.95 -1.35 -12.13
N ASN A 137 4.78 -1.68 -11.58
CA ASN A 137 3.47 -1.40 -12.14
C ASN A 137 2.64 -0.64 -11.11
N VAL A 138 2.43 0.64 -11.31
CA VAL A 138 1.65 1.46 -10.38
C VAL A 138 0.16 1.17 -10.59
N VAL A 139 -0.52 0.72 -9.54
CA VAL A 139 -1.92 0.29 -9.58
C VAL A 139 -2.84 1.10 -8.67
N GLY A 140 -2.29 1.97 -7.81
CA GLY A 140 -3.12 2.74 -6.88
C GLY A 140 -2.37 3.74 -6.03
N ILE A 141 -3.14 4.35 -5.14
CA ILE A 141 -2.70 5.23 -4.06
C ILE A 141 -3.30 4.71 -2.76
N ASP A 142 -2.56 4.85 -1.67
CA ASP A 142 -2.96 4.45 -0.33
C ASP A 142 -2.76 5.61 0.64
N CYS A 143 -3.54 5.67 1.69
CA CYS A 143 -3.28 6.53 2.84
C CYS A 143 -3.74 5.87 4.14
N HIS A 144 -3.13 6.30 5.23
CA HIS A 144 -3.56 5.92 6.56
C HIS A 144 -3.42 7.14 7.47
N ILE A 145 -4.55 7.67 7.95
CA ILE A 145 -4.58 8.91 8.75
C ILE A 145 -4.61 8.67 10.26
N GLY A 146 -4.80 7.43 10.68
CA GLY A 146 -4.82 7.03 12.09
C GLY A 146 -5.75 5.86 12.36
N SER A 147 -5.75 5.43 13.61
CA SER A 147 -6.63 4.37 14.12
C SER A 147 -7.67 4.97 15.07
N GLN A 148 -8.76 4.21 15.34
CA GLN A 148 -9.82 4.59 16.28
C GLN A 148 -10.47 5.94 15.93
N LEU A 149 -10.73 6.17 14.65
CA LEU A 149 -11.46 7.33 14.16
C LEU A 149 -12.90 7.26 14.65
N LEU A 150 -13.37 8.34 15.26
CA LEU A 150 -14.75 8.49 15.75
C LEU A 150 -15.59 9.41 14.87
N ASP A 151 -14.96 10.07 13.88
CA ASP A 151 -15.56 11.02 12.96
C ASP A 151 -15.17 10.63 11.53
N ASP A 152 -16.06 10.76 10.58
CA ASP A 152 -15.83 10.47 9.17
C ASP A 152 -15.27 11.67 8.39
N ALA A 153 -15.41 12.89 8.91
CA ALA A 153 -14.93 14.10 8.23
C ALA A 153 -13.45 14.08 7.86
N PRO A 154 -12.51 13.62 8.72
CA PRO A 154 -11.11 13.46 8.34
C PRO A 154 -10.87 12.43 7.23
N LEU A 155 -11.70 11.38 7.15
CA LEU A 155 -11.62 10.39 6.08
C LEU A 155 -12.04 11.00 4.73
N LEU A 156 -13.11 11.78 4.72
CA LEU A 156 -13.58 12.49 3.52
C LEU A 156 -12.53 13.49 3.04
N GLU A 157 -11.96 14.28 3.95
CA GLU A 157 -10.87 15.22 3.62
C GLU A 157 -9.67 14.49 3.02
N ALA A 158 -9.27 13.35 3.58
CA ALA A 158 -8.17 12.55 3.05
C ALA A 158 -8.47 12.03 1.64
N VAL A 159 -9.69 11.55 1.40
CA VAL A 159 -10.13 11.09 0.07
C VAL A 159 -10.07 12.22 -0.95
N ASP A 160 -10.61 13.40 -0.61
CA ASP A 160 -10.60 14.57 -1.51
C ASP A 160 -9.16 14.96 -1.89
N LYS A 161 -8.24 14.99 -0.91
CA LYS A 161 -6.82 15.25 -1.17
C LYS A 161 -6.16 14.19 -2.06
N LEU A 162 -6.56 12.92 -1.96
CA LEU A 162 -5.99 11.86 -2.79
C LEU A 162 -6.55 11.84 -4.22
N ILE A 163 -7.76 12.33 -4.45
CA ILE A 163 -8.36 12.40 -5.78
C ILE A 163 -7.56 13.35 -6.70
N GLU A 164 -7.03 14.44 -6.17
CA GLU A 164 -6.27 15.41 -6.95
C GLU A 164 -5.05 14.80 -7.67
N PRO A 165 -4.07 14.16 -6.99
CA PRO A 165 -2.94 13.53 -7.66
C PRO A 165 -3.34 12.34 -8.54
N VAL A 166 -4.40 11.59 -8.20
CA VAL A 166 -4.92 10.49 -9.03
C VAL A 166 -5.48 11.03 -10.34
N SER A 167 -6.28 12.08 -10.31
CA SER A 167 -6.83 12.71 -11.51
C SER A 167 -5.73 13.21 -12.43
N TYR A 168 -4.67 13.82 -11.88
CA TYR A 168 -3.54 14.29 -12.67
C TYR A 168 -2.75 13.17 -13.34
N THR A 169 -2.56 12.04 -12.67
CA THR A 169 -1.83 10.88 -13.21
C THR A 169 -2.65 10.12 -14.28
N HIS A 170 -3.96 9.97 -14.09
CA HIS A 170 -4.84 9.28 -15.04
C HIS A 170 -5.09 10.10 -16.32
N LEU A 171 -5.32 11.41 -16.18
CA LEU A 171 -5.58 12.27 -17.35
C LEU A 171 -4.37 12.37 -18.27
N ARG A 172 -3.14 12.45 -17.73
CA ARG A 172 -1.92 12.49 -18.55
C ARG A 172 -1.51 11.15 -19.16
N ALA A 173 -1.84 10.02 -18.55
CA ALA A 173 -1.58 8.71 -19.13
C ALA A 173 -2.37 8.49 -20.44
N HIS A 174 -3.51 9.17 -20.61
CA HIS A 174 -4.29 9.15 -21.83
C HIS A 174 -3.82 10.17 -22.89
N GLU A 175 -3.12 11.24 -22.50
CA GLU A 175 -2.62 12.27 -23.43
C GLU A 175 -1.32 11.85 -24.15
N THR A 176 -0.49 10.99 -23.56
CA THR A 176 0.76 10.51 -24.18
C THR A 176 0.57 9.35 -25.16
N GLY A 177 -0.63 8.87 -25.34
CA GLY A 177 -0.98 7.79 -26.28
C GLY A 177 -1.42 8.26 -27.68
N ARG A 178 -1.36 9.56 -27.98
CA ARG A 178 -1.70 10.13 -29.29
C ARG A 178 -0.57 11.05 -29.78
N ASN A 179 0.49 10.45 -30.29
CA ASN A 179 1.37 11.03 -31.32
C ASN A 179 2.01 9.89 -32.08
#